data_c87870f553750c531bf33167922f9aa1
#
_entry.id   c87870f553750c531bf33167922f9aa1
#
_cell.length_a   1.000
_cell.length_b   1.000
_cell.length_c   1.000
_cell.angle_alpha   90.00
_cell.angle_beta   90.00
_cell.angle_gamma   90.00
#
_symmetry.space_group_name_H-M   'P 1'
#
loop_
_entity.id
_entity.type
_entity.pdbx_description
1 polymer ?
#
loop_
_entity_poly.entity_id
_entity_poly.type
_entity_poly.pdbx_seq_one_letter_code
_entity_poly.pdbx_strand_id
1 'polypeptide(L)'
;NPAYERNWASRLMTDDGIGADEVAGDGVYSAILESQPNRTLVRYRITVEDKGGELVRVPYADDERMNFAYFQYDGIPDYRTNVGTFSSSEVQSVPVYHVLTAAANFNQAVGYNGSDQISRDNYDARSEYNWNCTFVYEGKVFDNMKYRLRQRNARYSGSGKRSLKFRFNRGNYPTFRDMNGDKYAEPWKFLSTHKMLSSRSNYYTWGLFQATNHLIWNLTGTPAPYTHWGHFRIVQSAEEYTTQHVGDYYGMLLAMEEYDSRFLDSHDMEKGNLYKLISGRTNGKDVQRYQGAESVANASDFSTIINQLTPARDDNWLREQVNWDSWNRYHAVVDMIRHYDVRPNRGEHLKNRAYYFEPSATNPRGRLNVLPWDSDTSWGPNWNDGMDFPKQAIFGSNQTNPVPRGDFGLEYFNTVREMRDLVWTEEQISLMIDPLAAKIDQLVPADRARWLGSPNGSQNYPPIEPRVADMKEFAFIGRDREGSGEIWTGGNNTMPSISQDN
;
A
#
# COMPACT_ATOMS: atom_id res chain seq x y z
N ASN A 1 19.02 -21.01 5.74
CA ASN A 1 19.23 -20.79 7.17
C ASN A 1 19.42 -22.15 7.85
N PRO A 2 20.56 -22.42 8.53
CA PRO A 2 20.80 -23.70 9.19
C PRO A 2 19.73 -24.10 10.22
N ALA A 3 18.99 -23.14 10.76
CA ALA A 3 17.90 -23.42 11.70
C ALA A 3 16.73 -24.18 11.05
N TYR A 4 16.57 -24.12 9.73
CA TYR A 4 15.54 -24.87 9.00
C TYR A 4 15.89 -26.33 8.73
N GLU A 5 17.11 -26.74 9.05
CA GLU A 5 17.61 -28.09 8.78
C GLU A 5 17.93 -28.88 10.05
N ARG A 6 17.58 -28.38 11.24
CA ARG A 6 17.92 -29.00 12.53
C ARG A 6 16.68 -29.47 13.27
N ASN A 7 16.88 -30.50 14.09
CA ASN A 7 15.92 -30.97 15.10
C ASN A 7 14.57 -31.45 14.51
N TRP A 8 14.61 -32.12 13.39
CA TRP A 8 13.42 -32.74 12.81
C TRP A 8 13.04 -34.00 13.57
N ALA A 9 11.78 -34.09 14.02
CA ALA A 9 11.17 -35.31 14.54
C ALA A 9 10.34 -35.95 13.42
N SER A 10 10.50 -37.23 13.18
CA SER A 10 9.72 -37.95 12.18
C SER A 10 8.45 -38.54 12.82
N ARG A 11 7.37 -38.47 12.05
CA ARG A 11 6.10 -39.14 12.35
C ARG A 11 5.67 -39.92 11.12
N LEU A 12 5.36 -41.21 11.31
CA LEU A 12 4.83 -42.06 10.24
C LEU A 12 3.37 -41.65 9.99
N MET A 13 3.03 -41.58 8.72
CA MET A 13 1.63 -41.41 8.25
C MET A 13 1.12 -42.82 7.88
N THR A 14 -0.13 -43.12 8.25
CA THR A 14 -0.77 -44.43 8.02
C THR A 14 -2.03 -44.29 7.16
N ASP A 15 -2.33 -45.37 6.43
CA ASP A 15 -3.56 -45.57 5.67
C ASP A 15 -4.22 -46.87 6.19
N ASP A 16 -4.60 -46.85 7.45
CA ASP A 16 -5.07 -48.03 8.19
C ASP A 16 -6.49 -47.92 8.76
N GLY A 17 -7.16 -46.79 8.50
CA GLY A 17 -8.53 -46.52 8.98
C GLY A 17 -8.59 -46.25 10.48
N ILE A 18 -7.44 -45.90 11.13
CA ILE A 18 -7.36 -45.69 12.56
C ILE A 18 -6.90 -44.28 12.92
N GLY A 19 -7.51 -43.68 13.93
CA GLY A 19 -7.10 -42.38 14.45
C GLY A 19 -7.47 -41.23 13.54
N ALA A 20 -6.51 -40.62 12.84
CA ALA A 20 -6.74 -39.54 11.91
C ALA A 20 -7.10 -40.00 10.48
N ASP A 21 -6.89 -41.29 10.23
CA ASP A 21 -7.27 -41.91 8.97
C ASP A 21 -8.70 -42.46 9.08
N GLU A 22 -9.55 -42.06 8.12
CA GLU A 22 -10.97 -42.42 8.18
C GLU A 22 -11.27 -43.75 7.46
N VAL A 23 -10.51 -44.10 6.42
CA VAL A 23 -10.81 -45.22 5.55
C VAL A 23 -9.52 -45.99 5.19
N ALA A 24 -9.38 -47.21 5.66
CA ALA A 24 -8.21 -48.02 5.37
C ALA A 24 -8.05 -48.35 3.88
N GLY A 25 -6.86 -48.14 3.35
CA GLY A 25 -6.48 -48.53 1.99
C GLY A 25 -7.05 -47.65 0.88
N ASP A 26 -7.49 -46.44 1.17
CA ASP A 26 -8.03 -45.50 0.17
C ASP A 26 -6.93 -44.65 -0.47
N GLY A 27 -5.67 -44.77 -0.02
CA GLY A 27 -4.52 -44.03 -0.52
C GLY A 27 -4.33 -42.66 0.15
N VAL A 28 -5.13 -42.34 1.15
CA VAL A 28 -5.02 -41.12 1.96
C VAL A 28 -4.23 -41.43 3.24
N TYR A 29 -3.03 -40.94 3.33
CA TYR A 29 -2.15 -41.17 4.48
C TYR A 29 -2.31 -40.03 5.49
N SER A 30 -2.53 -40.37 6.74
CA SER A 30 -2.82 -39.45 7.83
C SER A 30 -1.86 -39.59 9.01
N ALA A 31 -1.59 -38.47 9.71
CA ALA A 31 -0.85 -38.47 10.95
C ALA A 31 -1.38 -37.39 11.91
N ILE A 32 -1.42 -37.70 13.20
CA ILE A 32 -1.75 -36.72 14.23
C ILE A 32 -0.47 -36.02 14.68
N LEU A 33 -0.47 -34.70 14.63
CA LEU A 33 0.55 -33.88 15.26
C LEU A 33 0.07 -33.51 16.66
N GLU A 34 0.95 -33.64 17.65
CA GLU A 34 0.63 -33.27 19.02
C GLU A 34 0.40 -31.77 19.14
N SER A 35 -0.56 -31.39 19.99
CA SER A 35 -0.80 -29.99 20.32
C SER A 35 0.46 -29.34 20.87
N GLN A 36 0.77 -28.17 20.40
CA GLN A 36 1.92 -27.40 20.84
C GLN A 36 1.49 -26.28 21.80
N PRO A 37 2.39 -25.76 22.61
CA PRO A 37 2.10 -24.57 23.42
C PRO A 37 1.63 -23.39 22.57
N ASN A 38 0.84 -22.49 23.19
CA ASN A 38 0.46 -21.23 22.58
C ASN A 38 1.68 -20.48 22.01
N ARG A 39 1.52 -19.81 20.90
CA ARG A 39 2.54 -19.02 20.18
C ARG A 39 3.70 -19.87 19.61
N THR A 40 3.44 -21.13 19.31
CA THR A 40 4.40 -22.02 18.67
C THR A 40 4.18 -22.05 17.15
N LEU A 41 5.23 -21.75 16.39
CA LEU A 41 5.28 -21.96 14.95
C LEU A 41 5.83 -23.36 14.67
N VAL A 42 4.97 -24.24 14.18
CA VAL A 42 5.34 -25.60 13.78
C VAL A 42 5.61 -25.63 12.29
N ARG A 43 6.76 -26.15 11.90
CA ARG A 43 7.13 -26.41 10.52
C ARG A 43 7.13 -27.90 10.25
N TYR A 44 6.65 -28.30 9.10
CA TYR A 44 6.65 -29.71 8.71
C TYR A 44 6.94 -29.88 7.21
N ARG A 45 7.38 -31.08 6.88
CA ARG A 45 7.64 -31.56 5.52
C ARG A 45 7.02 -32.94 5.38
N ILE A 46 6.62 -33.31 4.21
CA ILE A 46 6.14 -34.65 3.93
C ILE A 46 7.16 -35.33 3.01
N THR A 47 7.59 -36.52 3.37
CA THR A 47 8.48 -37.33 2.55
C THR A 47 7.77 -38.63 2.24
N VAL A 48 7.73 -39.00 0.98
CA VAL A 48 7.14 -40.24 0.50
C VAL A 48 8.23 -41.03 -0.19
N GLU A 49 8.34 -42.30 0.13
CA GLU A 49 9.20 -43.27 -0.55
C GLU A 49 8.31 -44.20 -1.37
N ASP A 50 8.60 -44.34 -2.64
CA ASP A 50 7.89 -45.28 -3.49
C ASP A 50 8.41 -46.73 -3.35
N LYS A 51 7.74 -47.67 -3.97
CA LYS A 51 8.17 -49.10 -3.96
C LYS A 51 9.52 -49.34 -4.59
N GLY A 52 10.04 -48.42 -5.37
CA GLY A 52 11.36 -48.46 -5.99
C GLY A 52 12.49 -47.88 -5.13
N GLY A 53 12.13 -47.28 -3.98
CA GLY A 53 13.07 -46.61 -3.08
C GLY A 53 13.35 -45.15 -3.44
N GLU A 54 12.59 -44.58 -4.39
CA GLU A 54 12.72 -43.16 -4.72
C GLU A 54 12.00 -42.29 -3.70
N LEU A 55 12.71 -41.25 -3.22
CA LEU A 55 12.22 -40.35 -2.19
C LEU A 55 11.74 -39.03 -2.81
N VAL A 56 10.51 -38.68 -2.55
CA VAL A 56 9.94 -37.37 -2.87
C VAL A 56 9.64 -36.61 -1.59
N ARG A 57 10.09 -35.37 -1.52
CA ARG A 57 9.82 -34.46 -0.41
C ARG A 57 9.02 -33.26 -0.85
N VAL A 58 7.99 -32.90 -0.10
CA VAL A 58 7.22 -31.68 -0.29
C VAL A 58 7.28 -30.80 0.97
N PRO A 59 7.44 -29.48 0.88
CA PRO A 59 7.64 -28.72 -0.38
C PRO A 59 8.90 -29.17 -1.11
N TYR A 60 8.91 -29.05 -2.43
CA TYR A 60 10.07 -29.40 -3.26
C TYR A 60 11.29 -28.54 -2.89
N ALA A 61 12.48 -28.98 -3.30
CA ALA A 61 13.74 -28.31 -2.93
C ALA A 61 13.87 -26.88 -3.49
N ASP A 62 13.20 -26.59 -4.59
CA ASP A 62 13.14 -25.29 -5.25
C ASP A 62 11.96 -24.41 -4.84
N ASP A 63 11.08 -24.90 -3.93
CA ASP A 63 9.98 -24.10 -3.38
C ASP A 63 10.53 -23.06 -2.38
N GLU A 64 10.24 -21.79 -2.64
CA GLU A 64 10.67 -20.68 -1.78
C GLU A 64 10.15 -20.82 -0.33
N ARG A 65 9.06 -21.54 -0.09
CA ARG A 65 8.49 -21.78 1.25
C ARG A 65 9.40 -22.61 2.14
N MET A 66 10.15 -23.53 1.57
CA MET A 66 11.02 -24.51 2.27
C MET A 66 10.28 -25.51 3.16
N ASN A 67 9.19 -25.11 3.80
CA ASN A 67 8.38 -25.92 4.73
C ASN A 67 6.90 -25.55 4.61
N PHE A 68 6.03 -26.49 4.93
CA PHE A 68 4.68 -26.17 5.39
C PHE A 68 4.77 -25.71 6.85
N ALA A 69 3.80 -24.92 7.31
CA ALA A 69 3.77 -24.46 8.68
C ALA A 69 2.35 -24.18 9.17
N TYR A 70 2.15 -24.32 10.49
CA TYR A 70 0.98 -23.76 11.18
C TYR A 70 1.45 -23.02 12.43
N PHE A 71 0.62 -22.09 12.89
CA PHE A 71 0.90 -21.31 14.09
C PHE A 71 -0.16 -21.63 15.15
N GLN A 72 0.29 -22.25 16.23
CA GLN A 72 -0.56 -22.51 17.37
C GLN A 72 -0.76 -21.22 18.15
N TYR A 73 -2.01 -20.75 18.22
CA TYR A 73 -2.33 -19.48 18.84
C TYR A 73 -3.72 -19.52 19.46
N ASP A 74 -3.84 -19.10 20.73
CA ASP A 74 -5.07 -19.18 21.50
C ASP A 74 -5.97 -17.95 21.41
N GLY A 75 -5.58 -16.99 20.57
CA GLY A 75 -6.35 -15.78 20.30
C GLY A 75 -5.65 -14.49 20.71
N ILE A 76 -6.25 -13.38 20.34
CA ILE A 76 -5.68 -12.06 20.58
C ILE A 76 -6.17 -11.57 21.95
N PRO A 77 -5.26 -11.25 22.88
CA PRO A 77 -5.64 -10.74 24.18
C PRO A 77 -6.09 -9.27 24.11
N ASP A 78 -6.70 -8.82 25.19
CA ASP A 78 -6.92 -7.39 25.42
C ASP A 78 -5.59 -6.62 25.40
N TYR A 79 -5.63 -5.43 24.81
CA TYR A 79 -4.46 -4.54 24.80
C TYR A 79 -4.54 -3.54 25.97
N ARG A 80 -3.59 -3.64 26.89
CA ARG A 80 -3.52 -2.83 28.10
C ARG A 80 -2.52 -1.70 27.94
N THR A 81 -2.96 -0.49 28.30
CA THR A 81 -2.13 0.72 28.23
C THR A 81 -2.30 1.55 29.50
N ASN A 82 -1.51 2.61 29.61
CA ASN A 82 -1.63 3.59 30.70
C ASN A 82 -2.89 4.46 30.61
N VAL A 83 -3.58 4.48 29.48
CA VAL A 83 -4.82 5.25 29.27
C VAL A 83 -6.08 4.40 29.32
N GLY A 84 -5.93 3.07 29.39
CA GLY A 84 -7.04 2.12 29.46
C GLY A 84 -6.72 0.77 28.87
N THR A 85 -7.73 -0.10 28.89
CA THR A 85 -7.70 -1.42 28.27
C THR A 85 -8.63 -1.42 27.08
N PHE A 86 -8.14 -1.89 25.95
CA PHE A 86 -8.89 -2.11 24.72
C PHE A 86 -9.16 -3.60 24.59
N SER A 87 -10.41 -3.97 24.46
CA SER A 87 -10.82 -5.36 24.38
C SER A 87 -10.27 -6.07 23.15
N SER A 88 -10.16 -7.37 23.23
CA SER A 88 -9.81 -8.22 22.09
C SER A 88 -10.69 -7.95 20.87
N SER A 89 -11.98 -7.70 21.05
CA SER A 89 -12.91 -7.40 19.96
C SER A 89 -12.64 -6.03 19.30
N GLU A 90 -12.31 -5.00 20.07
CA GLU A 90 -11.96 -3.68 19.53
C GLU A 90 -10.69 -3.76 18.68
N VAL A 91 -9.65 -4.44 19.17
CA VAL A 91 -8.39 -4.57 18.43
C VAL A 91 -8.46 -5.54 17.24
N GLN A 92 -9.56 -6.25 17.07
CA GLN A 92 -9.88 -7.12 15.94
C GLN A 92 -10.96 -6.54 15.01
N SER A 93 -11.33 -5.28 15.15
CA SER A 93 -12.31 -4.63 14.28
C SER A 93 -11.86 -4.53 12.80
N VAL A 94 -10.59 -4.75 12.53
CA VAL A 94 -9.99 -4.88 11.19
C VAL A 94 -9.19 -6.18 11.09
N PRO A 95 -8.84 -6.67 9.89
CA PRO A 95 -8.00 -7.86 9.72
C PRO A 95 -6.71 -7.82 10.54
N VAL A 96 -6.35 -8.93 11.18
CA VAL A 96 -5.16 -9.02 11.99
C VAL A 96 -4.05 -9.79 11.27
N TYR A 97 -2.87 -9.22 11.28
CA TYR A 97 -1.68 -9.77 10.66
C TYR A 97 -0.61 -10.02 11.72
N HIS A 98 -0.20 -11.28 11.88
CA HIS A 98 0.93 -11.63 12.73
C HIS A 98 2.21 -11.70 11.91
N VAL A 99 3.21 -10.99 12.33
CA VAL A 99 4.55 -10.99 11.74
C VAL A 99 5.52 -11.59 12.76
N LEU A 100 5.83 -12.88 12.59
CA LEU A 100 6.77 -13.59 13.43
C LEU A 100 8.19 -13.32 12.91
N THR A 101 9.01 -12.66 13.70
CA THR A 101 10.37 -12.26 13.30
C THR A 101 11.30 -12.20 14.51
N ALA A 102 12.59 -12.42 14.29
CA ALA A 102 13.57 -12.27 15.37
C ALA A 102 13.62 -10.82 15.86
N ALA A 103 13.69 -10.60 17.17
CA ALA A 103 13.77 -9.28 17.78
C ALA A 103 14.92 -8.44 17.21
N ALA A 104 16.09 -9.05 16.99
CA ALA A 104 17.23 -8.37 16.39
C ALA A 104 16.93 -7.84 14.98
N ASN A 105 16.22 -8.63 14.15
CA ASN A 105 15.83 -8.23 12.81
C ASN A 105 14.84 -7.07 12.83
N PHE A 106 13.82 -7.16 13.68
CA PHE A 106 12.80 -6.13 13.77
C PHE A 106 13.37 -4.82 14.33
N ASN A 107 14.18 -4.91 15.41
CA ASN A 107 14.83 -3.74 15.99
C ASN A 107 15.76 -3.05 14.98
N GLN A 108 16.49 -3.80 14.17
CA GLN A 108 17.26 -3.24 13.08
C GLN A 108 16.36 -2.56 12.03
N ALA A 109 15.26 -3.20 11.63
CA ALA A 109 14.34 -2.66 10.64
C ALA A 109 13.66 -1.35 11.08
N VAL A 110 13.22 -1.26 12.35
CA VAL A 110 12.49 -0.08 12.86
C VAL A 110 13.38 0.97 13.51
N GLY A 111 14.51 0.56 14.08
CA GLY A 111 15.48 1.44 14.73
C GLY A 111 16.32 2.26 13.74
N TYR A 112 16.16 2.00 12.47
CA TYR A 112 16.90 2.61 11.42
C TYR A 112 16.57 4.11 11.31
N ASN A 113 17.51 4.97 11.64
CA ASN A 113 17.31 6.42 11.81
C ASN A 113 17.88 7.25 10.66
N GLY A 114 18.12 6.77 9.53
CA GLY A 114 18.52 7.55 8.36
C GLY A 114 19.82 8.36 8.42
N SER A 115 20.52 8.36 9.55
CA SER A 115 21.91 8.80 9.65
C SER A 115 22.88 7.71 9.20
N ASP A 116 22.36 6.49 9.12
CA ASP A 116 23.12 5.31 8.75
C ASP A 116 23.07 5.04 7.24
N GLN A 117 23.60 3.90 6.82
CA GLN A 117 23.83 3.52 5.44
C GLN A 117 22.61 3.52 4.51
N ILE A 118 21.39 3.43 5.05
CA ILE A 118 20.15 3.53 4.26
C ILE A 118 19.67 4.99 4.25
N SER A 119 20.54 5.89 3.90
CA SER A 119 20.15 7.29 3.74
C SER A 119 19.24 7.48 2.53
N ARG A 120 18.60 8.64 2.48
CA ARG A 120 17.82 9.07 1.32
C ARG A 120 18.56 8.91 0.00
N ASP A 121 19.88 9.06 0.04
CA ASP A 121 20.75 9.08 -1.13
C ASP A 121 21.28 7.69 -1.52
N ASN A 122 21.09 6.67 -0.67
CA ASN A 122 21.47 5.29 -0.94
C ASN A 122 20.24 4.38 -1.01
N TYR A 123 19.40 4.60 -2.02
CA TYR A 123 18.19 3.82 -2.25
C TYR A 123 18.47 2.36 -2.59
N ASP A 124 19.54 2.10 -3.33
CA ASP A 124 19.90 0.74 -3.75
C ASP A 124 20.21 -0.14 -2.54
N ALA A 125 21.01 0.36 -1.60
CA ALA A 125 21.29 -0.35 -0.35
C ALA A 125 20.00 -0.65 0.44
N ARG A 126 19.06 0.29 0.48
CA ARG A 126 17.77 0.09 1.16
C ARG A 126 16.92 -1.00 0.52
N SER A 127 16.95 -1.16 -0.79
CA SER A 127 16.22 -2.22 -1.49
C SER A 127 16.81 -3.61 -1.23
N GLU A 128 18.07 -3.68 -0.86
CA GLU A 128 18.81 -4.90 -0.53
C GLU A 128 18.60 -5.37 0.91
N TYR A 129 18.26 -4.44 1.83
CA TYR A 129 17.99 -4.80 3.22
C TYR A 129 16.61 -5.47 3.37
N ASN A 130 16.62 -6.77 3.46
CA ASN A 130 15.46 -7.59 3.68
C ASN A 130 15.67 -8.48 4.90
N TRP A 131 14.67 -8.49 5.79
CA TRP A 131 14.65 -9.33 6.98
C TRP A 131 13.69 -10.49 6.79
N ASN A 132 14.01 -11.64 7.35
CA ASN A 132 13.15 -12.80 7.29
C ASN A 132 12.00 -12.68 8.30
N CYS A 133 10.84 -13.17 7.91
CA CYS A 133 9.67 -13.32 8.78
C CYS A 133 8.79 -14.49 8.33
N THR A 134 7.89 -14.86 9.21
CA THR A 134 6.70 -15.65 8.90
C THR A 134 5.50 -14.74 9.09
N PHE A 135 4.58 -14.76 8.14
CA PHE A 135 3.36 -13.95 8.17
C PHE A 135 2.16 -14.87 8.37
N VAL A 136 1.25 -14.51 9.28
CA VAL A 136 0.03 -15.28 9.52
C VAL A 136 -1.18 -14.42 9.31
N TYR A 137 -2.10 -14.90 8.50
CA TYR A 137 -3.34 -14.23 8.16
C TYR A 137 -4.47 -15.26 7.99
N GLU A 138 -5.59 -15.07 8.66
CA GLU A 138 -6.75 -15.98 8.64
C GLU A 138 -6.37 -17.47 8.88
N GLY A 139 -5.49 -17.71 9.84
CA GLY A 139 -5.01 -19.06 10.16
C GLY A 139 -4.01 -19.66 9.17
N LYS A 140 -3.79 -19.03 8.03
CA LYS A 140 -2.76 -19.45 7.06
C LYS A 140 -1.40 -18.87 7.40
N VAL A 141 -0.39 -19.72 7.28
CA VAL A 141 1.00 -19.36 7.52
C VAL A 141 1.74 -19.21 6.19
N PHE A 142 2.35 -18.06 6.00
CA PHE A 142 3.25 -17.75 4.90
C PHE A 142 4.67 -17.71 5.45
N ASP A 143 5.34 -18.86 5.42
CA ASP A 143 6.66 -19.02 6.03
C ASP A 143 7.79 -18.56 5.10
N ASN A 144 8.97 -18.32 5.68
CA ASN A 144 10.21 -17.95 4.99
C ASN A 144 10.05 -16.72 4.06
N MET A 145 9.24 -15.79 4.48
CA MET A 145 9.04 -14.54 3.76
C MET A 145 10.09 -13.49 4.08
N LYS A 146 10.03 -12.40 3.33
CA LYS A 146 10.88 -11.23 3.55
C LYS A 146 10.06 -9.98 3.73
N TYR A 147 10.53 -9.09 4.62
CA TYR A 147 10.01 -7.74 4.76
C TYR A 147 11.13 -6.70 4.78
N ARG A 148 10.79 -5.48 4.49
CA ARG A 148 11.69 -4.33 4.52
C ARG A 148 10.96 -3.04 4.83
N LEU A 149 11.69 -1.98 5.12
CA LEU A 149 11.12 -0.63 5.17
C LEU A 149 10.61 -0.22 3.79
N ARG A 150 9.42 0.37 3.74
CA ARG A 150 8.86 0.92 2.51
C ARG A 150 9.41 2.32 2.21
N GLN A 151 9.57 3.15 3.22
CA GLN A 151 9.85 4.57 3.06
C GLN A 151 11.29 4.86 2.62
N ARG A 152 11.43 5.75 1.66
CA ARG A 152 12.73 6.28 1.22
C ARG A 152 13.26 7.35 2.17
N ASN A 153 12.38 8.21 2.69
CA ASN A 153 12.80 9.38 3.44
C ASN A 153 13.00 9.06 4.93
N ALA A 154 14.25 9.10 5.35
CA ALA A 154 14.66 8.89 6.73
C ALA A 154 14.13 9.95 7.72
N ARG A 155 13.66 11.09 7.24
CA ARG A 155 13.05 12.13 8.08
C ARG A 155 11.76 11.64 8.76
N TYR A 156 11.14 10.61 8.23
CA TYR A 156 10.00 9.94 8.84
C TYR A 156 10.38 8.98 9.98
N SER A 157 11.64 8.94 10.36
CA SER A 157 12.13 8.11 11.46
C SER A 157 11.63 8.55 12.84
N GLY A 158 11.37 9.84 13.03
CA GLY A 158 11.02 10.41 14.32
C GLY A 158 9.67 9.95 14.93
N SER A 159 8.80 9.29 14.16
CA SER A 159 7.52 8.82 14.68
C SER A 159 7.54 7.46 15.36
N GLY A 160 8.66 6.75 15.35
CA GLY A 160 8.74 5.37 15.87
C GLY A 160 8.02 4.34 14.99
N LYS A 161 6.82 4.63 14.53
CA LYS A 161 6.03 3.79 13.64
C LYS A 161 6.60 3.78 12.23
N ARG A 162 6.69 2.61 11.60
CA ARG A 162 7.28 2.42 10.28
C ARG A 162 6.30 1.85 9.28
N SER A 163 6.45 2.25 8.02
CA SER A 163 5.82 1.59 6.89
C SER A 163 6.69 0.42 6.44
N LEU A 164 6.07 -0.72 6.24
CA LEU A 164 6.72 -1.97 5.88
C LEU A 164 6.24 -2.43 4.51
N LYS A 165 7.07 -3.21 3.83
CA LYS A 165 6.70 -3.92 2.61
C LYS A 165 7.03 -5.39 2.79
N PHE A 166 6.05 -6.25 2.55
CA PHE A 166 6.17 -7.70 2.62
C PHE A 166 6.22 -8.28 1.20
N ARG A 167 7.04 -9.29 1.01
CA ARG A 167 7.11 -10.07 -0.23
C ARG A 167 6.76 -11.51 0.09
N PHE A 168 5.69 -11.99 -0.50
CA PHE A 168 5.24 -13.38 -0.41
C PHE A 168 5.98 -14.26 -1.41
N ASN A 169 6.15 -15.53 -1.05
CA ASN A 169 6.84 -16.51 -1.87
C ASN A 169 6.01 -16.87 -3.10
N ARG A 170 6.68 -17.19 -4.17
CA ARG A 170 6.04 -17.57 -5.44
C ARG A 170 5.11 -18.77 -5.23
N GLY A 171 3.91 -18.67 -5.79
CA GLY A 171 2.88 -19.70 -5.65
C GLY A 171 2.19 -19.80 -4.30
N ASN A 172 2.53 -18.90 -3.33
CA ASN A 172 1.92 -18.87 -2.01
C ASN A 172 1.59 -17.43 -1.62
N TYR A 173 0.61 -16.85 -2.32
CA TYR A 173 0.17 -15.47 -2.12
C TYR A 173 -1.13 -15.44 -1.31
N PRO A 174 -1.28 -14.49 -0.36
CA PRO A 174 -2.53 -14.30 0.36
C PRO A 174 -3.58 -13.62 -0.52
N THR A 175 -4.82 -14.03 -0.39
CA THR A 175 -5.98 -13.28 -0.85
C THR A 175 -6.49 -12.47 0.31
N PHE A 176 -6.23 -11.18 0.30
CA PHE A 176 -6.72 -10.27 1.34
C PHE A 176 -8.20 -9.94 1.16
N ARG A 177 -8.75 -9.24 2.16
CA ARG A 177 -10.12 -8.75 2.13
C ARG A 177 -10.14 -7.23 2.06
N ASP A 178 -11.15 -6.75 1.37
CA ASP A 178 -11.45 -5.32 1.32
C ASP A 178 -12.05 -4.80 2.64
N MET A 179 -12.50 -3.57 2.62
CA MET A 179 -13.10 -2.90 3.77
C MET A 179 -14.44 -3.48 4.20
N ASN A 180 -15.15 -4.15 3.30
CA ASN A 180 -16.44 -4.80 3.57
C ASN A 180 -16.26 -6.24 4.06
N GLY A 181 -15.05 -6.78 3.96
CA GLY A 181 -14.72 -8.16 4.30
C GLY A 181 -14.79 -9.12 3.11
N ASP A 182 -15.02 -8.61 1.90
CA ASP A 182 -15.01 -9.39 0.68
C ASP A 182 -13.58 -9.64 0.19
N LYS A 183 -13.30 -10.83 -0.32
CA LYS A 183 -11.99 -11.17 -0.84
C LYS A 183 -11.72 -10.38 -2.13
N TYR A 184 -10.50 -9.83 -2.23
CA TYR A 184 -10.04 -9.33 -3.53
C TYR A 184 -9.99 -10.44 -4.57
N ALA A 185 -10.22 -10.09 -5.82
CA ALA A 185 -10.26 -11.04 -6.93
C ALA A 185 -8.93 -11.79 -7.09
N GLU A 186 -7.81 -11.09 -6.89
CA GLU A 186 -6.48 -11.63 -7.07
C GLU A 186 -5.66 -11.67 -5.77
N PRO A 187 -4.86 -12.73 -5.56
CA PRO A 187 -3.94 -12.81 -4.44
C PRO A 187 -2.74 -11.88 -4.64
N TRP A 188 -2.27 -11.25 -3.56
CA TRP A 188 -1.21 -10.23 -3.62
C TRP A 188 0.18 -10.83 -3.44
N LYS A 189 1.06 -10.56 -4.38
CA LYS A 189 2.48 -10.92 -4.29
C LYS A 189 3.24 -10.03 -3.29
N PHE A 190 2.85 -8.78 -3.18
CA PHE A 190 3.40 -7.83 -2.23
C PHE A 190 2.27 -7.19 -1.41
N LEU A 191 2.58 -6.93 -0.15
CA LEU A 191 1.78 -6.08 0.71
C LEU A 191 2.63 -4.88 1.09
N SER A 192 2.25 -3.71 0.62
CA SER A 192 2.82 -2.45 1.10
C SER A 192 1.96 -1.87 2.20
N THR A 193 2.59 -1.23 3.19
CA THR A 193 1.85 -0.55 4.24
C THR A 193 2.21 0.93 4.31
N HIS A 194 1.27 1.74 4.78
CA HIS A 194 1.48 3.13 5.12
C HIS A 194 1.28 3.32 6.63
N LYS A 195 2.21 4.00 7.27
CA LYS A 195 2.18 4.20 8.73
C LYS A 195 1.11 5.19 9.20
N MET A 196 0.42 5.85 8.28
CA MET A 196 -0.67 6.82 8.48
C MET A 196 -0.27 8.09 9.23
N LEU A 197 1.00 8.23 9.57
CA LEU A 197 1.55 9.32 10.37
C LEU A 197 2.62 10.05 9.56
N SER A 198 2.44 11.34 9.40
CA SER A 198 3.47 12.20 8.86
C SER A 198 4.52 12.55 9.93
N SER A 199 5.73 12.88 9.51
CA SER A 199 6.76 13.44 10.40
C SER A 199 6.46 14.88 10.83
N ARG A 200 5.47 15.51 10.24
CA ARG A 200 5.05 16.87 10.55
C ARG A 200 3.76 16.83 11.34
N SER A 201 3.74 17.53 12.43
CA SER A 201 2.76 17.45 13.52
C SER A 201 1.30 17.74 13.14
N ASN A 202 1.03 18.21 11.93
CA ASN A 202 -0.28 18.67 11.52
C ASN A 202 -1.04 17.74 10.58
N TYR A 203 -0.42 16.62 10.14
CA TYR A 203 -0.99 15.78 9.07
C TYR A 203 -1.14 14.32 9.47
N TYR A 204 -1.93 14.09 10.50
CA TYR A 204 -2.39 12.75 10.84
C TYR A 204 -3.67 12.47 10.12
N THR A 205 -3.59 11.62 9.13
CA THR A 205 -4.74 11.33 8.26
C THR A 205 -5.38 10.00 8.57
N TRP A 206 -4.80 9.22 9.47
CA TRP A 206 -5.22 7.84 9.74
C TRP A 206 -5.31 6.96 8.48
N GLY A 207 -4.64 7.37 7.41
CA GLY A 207 -4.74 6.74 6.09
C GLY A 207 -5.99 7.12 5.31
N LEU A 208 -6.92 7.92 5.87
CA LEU A 208 -8.16 8.30 5.21
C LEU A 208 -7.93 9.00 3.89
N PHE A 209 -7.01 9.95 3.81
CA PHE A 209 -6.70 10.66 2.58
C PHE A 209 -6.35 9.70 1.46
N GLN A 210 -5.41 8.80 1.71
CA GLN A 210 -4.95 7.87 0.69
C GLN A 210 -6.02 6.82 0.33
N ALA A 211 -6.74 6.30 1.33
CA ALA A 211 -7.81 5.33 1.09
C ALA A 211 -8.96 5.96 0.28
N THR A 212 -9.41 7.15 0.65
CA THR A 212 -10.45 7.88 -0.07
C THR A 212 -10.00 8.25 -1.48
N ASN A 213 -8.76 8.72 -1.66
CA ASN A 213 -8.23 9.06 -2.97
C ASN A 213 -8.21 7.86 -3.92
N HIS A 214 -7.72 6.72 -3.44
CA HIS A 214 -7.70 5.50 -4.25
C HIS A 214 -9.11 5.02 -4.60
N LEU A 215 -10.05 5.16 -3.66
CA LEU A 215 -11.47 4.86 -3.93
C LEU A 215 -12.03 5.78 -5.03
N ILE A 216 -11.78 7.10 -4.95
CA ILE A 216 -12.23 8.06 -5.96
C ILE A 216 -11.65 7.72 -7.34
N TRP A 217 -10.36 7.43 -7.44
CA TRP A 217 -9.75 7.05 -8.73
C TRP A 217 -10.38 5.78 -9.29
N ASN A 218 -10.57 4.74 -8.48
CA ASN A 218 -11.23 3.52 -8.94
C ASN A 218 -12.67 3.78 -9.39
N LEU A 219 -13.44 4.57 -8.65
CA LEU A 219 -14.82 4.94 -9.03
C LEU A 219 -14.87 5.77 -10.33
N THR A 220 -13.85 6.56 -10.60
CA THR A 220 -13.77 7.39 -11.81
C THR A 220 -13.11 6.67 -12.98
N GLY A 221 -12.81 5.38 -12.87
CA GLY A 221 -12.25 4.57 -13.95
C GLY A 221 -10.73 4.71 -14.13
N THR A 222 -10.02 5.28 -13.15
CA THR A 222 -8.55 5.25 -13.12
C THR A 222 -8.11 4.14 -12.14
N PRO A 223 -7.52 3.04 -12.62
CA PRO A 223 -7.09 1.96 -11.73
C PRO A 223 -6.11 2.45 -10.66
N ALA A 224 -6.47 2.25 -9.41
CA ALA A 224 -5.70 2.65 -8.24
C ALA A 224 -5.51 1.45 -7.29
N PRO A 225 -4.37 1.34 -6.58
CA PRO A 225 -4.15 0.27 -5.63
C PRO A 225 -5.30 0.13 -4.63
N TYR A 226 -5.80 -1.08 -4.46
CA TYR A 226 -6.76 -1.37 -3.41
C TYR A 226 -6.12 -1.14 -2.04
N THR A 227 -6.93 -0.67 -1.10
CA THR A 227 -6.47 -0.36 0.27
C THR A 227 -7.44 -0.91 1.31
N HIS A 228 -6.89 -1.33 2.44
CA HIS A 228 -7.65 -1.67 3.64
C HIS A 228 -6.78 -1.44 4.87
N TRP A 229 -7.37 -1.27 6.05
CA TRP A 229 -6.58 -1.23 7.28
C TRP A 229 -6.37 -2.63 7.83
N GLY A 230 -5.20 -2.80 8.44
CA GLY A 230 -4.86 -4.01 9.17
C GLY A 230 -4.24 -3.69 10.53
N HIS A 231 -4.57 -4.51 11.52
CA HIS A 231 -3.89 -4.54 12.80
C HIS A 231 -2.66 -5.45 12.70
N PHE A 232 -1.48 -4.88 12.85
CA PHE A 232 -0.23 -5.63 12.78
C PHE A 232 0.24 -5.99 14.18
N ARG A 233 0.57 -7.24 14.36
CA ARG A 233 1.17 -7.82 15.57
C ARG A 233 2.57 -8.32 15.24
N ILE A 234 3.56 -7.90 16.02
CA ILE A 234 4.96 -8.28 15.82
C ILE A 234 5.33 -9.29 16.91
N VAL A 235 5.37 -10.54 16.54
CA VAL A 235 5.64 -11.67 17.44
C VAL A 235 7.14 -11.97 17.43
N GLN A 236 7.81 -11.69 18.56
CA GLN A 236 9.27 -11.79 18.68
C GLN A 236 9.72 -12.85 19.70
N SER A 237 8.82 -13.32 20.55
CA SER A 237 9.11 -14.27 21.61
C SER A 237 7.93 -15.19 21.89
N ALA A 238 8.14 -16.21 22.72
CA ALA A 238 7.10 -17.10 23.18
C ALA A 238 6.09 -16.41 24.11
N GLU A 239 6.51 -15.36 24.80
CA GLU A 239 5.64 -14.59 25.69
C GLU A 239 5.03 -13.38 24.98
N GLU A 240 3.80 -13.08 25.31
CA GLU A 240 3.11 -11.88 24.87
C GLU A 240 3.18 -10.80 25.94
N TYR A 241 3.87 -9.71 25.60
CA TYR A 241 3.93 -8.56 26.47
C TYR A 241 2.75 -7.62 26.19
N THR A 242 2.11 -7.14 27.25
CA THR A 242 0.93 -6.29 27.19
C THR A 242 1.20 -4.83 27.58
N THR A 243 2.46 -4.47 27.77
CA THR A 243 2.83 -3.10 28.13
C THR A 243 2.76 -2.17 26.92
N GLN A 244 2.34 -0.94 27.18
CA GLN A 244 2.29 0.10 26.16
C GLN A 244 3.62 0.27 25.45
N HIS A 245 3.92 0.38 24.34
CA HIS A 245 5.21 0.51 23.61
C HIS A 245 6.06 -0.76 23.54
N VAL A 246 5.72 -1.80 24.30
CA VAL A 246 6.37 -3.10 24.24
C VAL A 246 5.29 -4.16 24.11
N GLY A 247 5.53 -5.15 23.30
CA GLY A 247 4.57 -6.22 23.07
C GLY A 247 4.20 -6.36 21.61
N ASP A 248 3.36 -7.33 21.36
CA ASP A 248 3.03 -7.71 19.98
C ASP A 248 2.20 -6.66 19.26
N TYR A 249 1.40 -5.88 19.98
CA TYR A 249 0.57 -4.85 19.37
C TYR A 249 1.42 -3.76 18.73
N TYR A 250 1.67 -3.87 17.43
CA TYR A 250 2.36 -2.82 16.68
C TYR A 250 1.42 -1.69 16.28
N GLY A 251 0.16 -2.01 16.09
CA GLY A 251 -0.88 -1.05 15.77
C GLY A 251 -1.42 -1.16 14.34
N MET A 252 -2.20 -0.19 13.97
CA MET A 252 -2.89 -0.13 12.69
C MET A 252 -1.97 0.40 11.59
N LEU A 253 -1.99 -0.22 10.42
CA LEU A 253 -1.38 0.30 9.19
C LEU A 253 -2.39 0.25 8.06
N LEU A 254 -2.32 1.21 7.14
CA LEU A 254 -3.03 1.12 5.88
C LEU A 254 -2.27 0.15 4.96
N ALA A 255 -2.86 -0.97 4.67
CA ALA A 255 -2.38 -1.95 3.71
C ALA A 255 -2.74 -1.51 2.30
N MET A 256 -1.84 -1.72 1.35
CA MET A 256 -2.01 -1.28 -0.03
C MET A 256 -1.47 -2.32 -1.01
N GLU A 257 -2.20 -2.51 -2.07
CA GLU A 257 -1.76 -3.26 -3.24
C GLU A 257 -0.50 -2.63 -3.87
N GLU A 258 0.29 -3.42 -4.54
CA GLU A 258 1.49 -2.96 -5.26
C GLU A 258 1.32 -3.12 -6.76
N TYR A 259 1.94 -2.23 -7.51
CA TYR A 259 1.99 -2.31 -8.95
C TYR A 259 2.86 -3.48 -9.42
N ASP A 260 2.22 -4.53 -9.88
CA ASP A 260 2.87 -5.70 -10.51
C ASP A 260 1.90 -6.39 -11.49
N SER A 261 2.19 -7.62 -11.90
CA SER A 261 1.31 -8.36 -12.81
C SER A 261 -0.05 -8.71 -12.17
N ARG A 262 -0.12 -8.83 -10.85
CA ARG A 262 -1.37 -9.11 -10.13
C ARG A 262 -2.26 -7.90 -10.08
N PHE A 263 -1.68 -6.70 -9.97
CA PHE A 263 -2.40 -5.46 -10.11
C PHE A 263 -3.11 -5.37 -11.46
N LEU A 264 -2.42 -5.71 -12.55
CA LEU A 264 -3.04 -5.71 -13.86
C LEU A 264 -4.23 -6.70 -13.93
N ASP A 265 -4.03 -7.91 -13.38
CA ASP A 265 -5.09 -8.92 -13.34
C ASP A 265 -6.29 -8.47 -12.48
N SER A 266 -6.05 -7.89 -11.29
CA SER A 266 -7.11 -7.47 -10.36
C SER A 266 -7.90 -6.25 -10.81
N HIS A 267 -7.37 -5.50 -11.79
CA HIS A 267 -8.04 -4.33 -12.37
C HIS A 267 -8.46 -4.54 -13.83
N ASP A 268 -8.54 -5.79 -14.29
CA ASP A 268 -8.94 -6.18 -15.67
C ASP A 268 -8.12 -5.46 -16.76
N MET A 269 -6.82 -5.23 -16.47
CA MET A 269 -5.92 -4.55 -17.39
C MET A 269 -5.11 -5.55 -18.20
N GLU A 270 -4.88 -5.25 -19.47
CA GLU A 270 -4.02 -6.09 -20.33
C GLU A 270 -2.57 -6.11 -19.83
N LYS A 271 -1.83 -7.14 -20.21
CA LYS A 271 -0.41 -7.29 -19.85
C LYS A 271 0.45 -6.30 -20.67
N GLY A 272 0.63 -5.12 -20.14
CA GLY A 272 1.43 -4.05 -20.71
C GLY A 272 2.66 -3.71 -19.87
N ASN A 273 3.43 -2.73 -20.32
CA ASN A 273 4.60 -2.25 -19.59
C ASN A 273 4.19 -1.31 -18.47
N LEU A 274 4.67 -1.58 -17.26
CA LEU A 274 4.32 -0.81 -16.07
C LEU A 274 5.59 -0.30 -15.39
N TYR A 275 5.66 1.01 -15.21
CA TYR A 275 6.81 1.72 -14.67
C TYR A 275 6.42 2.59 -13.48
N LYS A 276 7.36 2.78 -12.58
CA LYS A 276 7.30 3.75 -11.50
C LYS A 276 8.64 4.47 -11.33
N LEU A 277 8.58 5.75 -11.03
CA LEU A 277 9.77 6.55 -10.76
C LEU A 277 10.01 6.66 -9.27
N ILE A 278 11.25 6.45 -8.87
CA ILE A 278 11.67 6.50 -7.47
C ILE A 278 11.90 7.94 -7.01
N SER A 279 12.56 8.74 -7.83
CA SER A 279 13.00 10.09 -7.47
C SER A 279 12.44 11.20 -8.34
N GLY A 280 11.66 10.86 -9.33
CA GLY A 280 11.11 11.80 -10.30
C GLY A 280 12.04 12.12 -11.48
N ARG A 281 13.15 11.41 -11.61
CA ARG A 281 14.06 11.52 -12.74
C ARG A 281 13.78 10.40 -13.74
N THR A 282 13.97 10.70 -15.02
CA THR A 282 13.72 9.76 -16.12
C THR A 282 14.93 8.90 -16.49
N ASN A 283 16.04 9.04 -15.78
CA ASN A 283 17.25 8.28 -16.07
C ASN A 283 17.29 6.92 -15.35
N GLY A 284 17.96 5.97 -15.96
CA GLY A 284 17.97 4.53 -15.72
C GLY A 284 17.82 3.99 -14.31
N LYS A 285 18.46 4.58 -13.30
CA LYS A 285 18.35 4.10 -11.90
C LYS A 285 17.06 4.50 -11.20
N ASP A 286 16.40 5.54 -11.68
CA ASP A 286 15.19 6.07 -11.06
C ASP A 286 13.91 5.43 -11.60
N VAL A 287 13.99 4.76 -12.74
CA VAL A 287 12.88 4.05 -13.35
C VAL A 287 12.87 2.60 -12.87
N GLN A 288 11.82 2.23 -12.14
CA GLN A 288 11.56 0.84 -11.80
C GLN A 288 10.52 0.25 -12.75
N ARG A 289 10.86 -0.86 -13.38
CA ARG A 289 9.92 -1.66 -14.13
C ARG A 289 9.27 -2.68 -13.23
N TYR A 290 7.96 -2.59 -13.06
CA TYR A 290 7.21 -3.53 -12.24
C TYR A 290 6.65 -4.70 -13.05
N GLN A 291 6.28 -4.43 -14.29
CA GLN A 291 5.81 -5.41 -15.25
C GLN A 291 6.29 -5.00 -16.64
N GLY A 292 6.62 -5.96 -17.48
CA GLY A 292 7.01 -5.69 -18.85
C GLY A 292 6.79 -6.94 -19.69
N ALA A 293 5.88 -6.85 -20.64
CA ALA A 293 5.64 -7.90 -21.60
C ALA A 293 6.71 -7.87 -22.70
N GLU A 294 6.97 -6.69 -23.24
CA GLU A 294 7.84 -6.49 -24.40
C GLU A 294 8.79 -5.29 -24.24
N SER A 295 9.01 -4.84 -23.01
CA SER A 295 9.82 -3.66 -22.78
C SER A 295 11.30 -3.93 -22.95
N VAL A 296 12.01 -2.94 -23.48
CA VAL A 296 13.47 -2.94 -23.47
C VAL A 296 14.02 -2.91 -22.05
N ALA A 297 15.14 -3.59 -21.83
CA ALA A 297 15.71 -3.77 -20.50
C ALA A 297 16.07 -2.47 -19.78
N ASN A 298 16.32 -1.39 -20.51
CA ASN A 298 16.75 -0.08 -20.00
C ASN A 298 15.60 0.94 -19.90
N ALA A 299 14.35 0.56 -20.08
CA ALA A 299 13.17 1.43 -20.06
C ALA A 299 13.25 2.63 -21.06
N SER A 300 13.94 2.46 -22.19
CA SER A 300 14.07 3.54 -23.19
C SER A 300 12.75 3.88 -23.88
N ASP A 301 11.82 2.93 -23.95
CA ASP A 301 10.44 3.14 -24.41
C ASP A 301 9.74 4.20 -23.54
N PHE A 302 9.75 4.01 -22.23
CA PHE A 302 9.20 4.98 -21.26
C PHE A 302 9.91 6.33 -21.36
N SER A 303 11.24 6.35 -21.29
CA SER A 303 12.01 7.61 -21.30
C SER A 303 11.81 8.39 -22.59
N THR A 304 11.68 7.71 -23.72
CA THR A 304 11.44 8.36 -25.02
C THR A 304 10.11 9.07 -25.02
N ILE A 305 9.04 8.43 -24.59
CA ILE A 305 7.70 9.06 -24.56
C ILE A 305 7.65 10.22 -23.56
N ILE A 306 8.08 10.01 -22.32
CA ILE A 306 8.02 11.04 -21.28
C ILE A 306 8.80 12.31 -21.67
N ASN A 307 9.97 12.15 -22.29
CA ASN A 307 10.76 13.29 -22.72
C ASN A 307 10.17 14.03 -23.95
N GLN A 308 9.32 13.35 -24.71
CA GLN A 308 8.68 13.93 -25.89
C GLN A 308 7.28 14.50 -25.61
N LEU A 309 6.68 14.21 -24.45
CA LEU A 309 5.39 14.77 -24.05
C LEU A 309 5.57 16.25 -23.70
N THR A 310 5.40 17.10 -24.70
CA THR A 310 5.49 18.56 -24.58
C THR A 310 4.33 19.25 -25.25
N PRO A 311 3.97 20.48 -24.83
CA PRO A 311 2.90 21.26 -25.47
C PRO A 311 3.15 21.59 -26.94
N ALA A 312 4.39 21.46 -27.42
CA ALA A 312 4.76 21.76 -28.81
C ALA A 312 4.51 20.58 -29.77
N ARG A 313 4.11 19.43 -29.24
CA ARG A 313 3.81 18.28 -30.09
C ARG A 313 2.50 18.46 -30.85
N ASP A 314 2.44 17.85 -32.02
CA ASP A 314 1.25 17.73 -32.84
C ASP A 314 0.14 16.96 -32.10
N ASP A 315 -1.10 17.39 -32.28
CA ASP A 315 -2.26 16.84 -31.60
C ASP A 315 -2.51 15.38 -31.96
N ASN A 316 -2.33 15.01 -33.24
CA ASN A 316 -2.51 13.62 -33.66
C ASN A 316 -1.47 12.72 -32.99
N TRP A 317 -0.21 13.17 -32.92
CA TRP A 317 0.84 12.45 -32.21
C TRP A 317 0.50 12.27 -30.74
N LEU A 318 0.05 13.33 -30.06
CA LEU A 318 -0.35 13.26 -28.66
C LEU A 318 -1.49 12.26 -28.44
N ARG A 319 -2.51 12.27 -29.31
CA ARG A 319 -3.65 11.35 -29.25
C ARG A 319 -3.26 9.89 -29.49
N GLU A 320 -2.27 9.66 -30.32
CA GLU A 320 -1.74 8.32 -30.60
C GLU A 320 -0.92 7.77 -29.42
N GLN A 321 -0.15 8.61 -28.72
CA GLN A 321 0.75 8.18 -27.66
C GLN A 321 0.09 8.07 -26.28
N VAL A 322 -0.99 8.80 -26.02
CA VAL A 322 -1.61 8.92 -24.70
C VAL A 322 -3.07 8.47 -24.75
N ASN A 323 -3.49 7.71 -23.76
CA ASN A 323 -4.90 7.48 -23.50
C ASN A 323 -5.48 8.70 -22.77
N TRP A 324 -6.10 9.61 -23.53
CA TRP A 324 -6.55 10.91 -23.03
C TRP A 324 -7.73 10.81 -22.08
N ASP A 325 -8.58 9.83 -22.21
CA ASP A 325 -9.66 9.61 -21.25
C ASP A 325 -9.08 9.29 -19.87
N SER A 326 -8.19 8.30 -19.81
CA SER A 326 -7.46 7.94 -18.57
C SER A 326 -6.63 9.12 -18.02
N TRP A 327 -5.94 9.86 -18.91
CA TRP A 327 -5.15 11.02 -18.54
C TRP A 327 -6.01 12.12 -17.90
N ASN A 328 -7.15 12.43 -18.51
CA ASN A 328 -8.06 13.47 -18.01
C ASN A 328 -8.69 13.06 -16.68
N ARG A 329 -9.15 11.81 -16.54
CA ARG A 329 -9.69 11.28 -15.28
C ARG A 329 -8.67 11.34 -14.15
N TYR A 330 -7.46 10.86 -14.40
CA TYR A 330 -6.39 10.92 -13.40
C TYR A 330 -6.14 12.35 -12.92
N HIS A 331 -5.96 13.30 -13.83
CA HIS A 331 -5.61 14.68 -13.48
C HIS A 331 -6.80 15.45 -12.90
N ALA A 332 -8.02 15.16 -13.31
CA ALA A 332 -9.21 15.73 -12.69
C ALA A 332 -9.28 15.37 -11.19
N VAL A 333 -9.04 14.12 -10.85
CA VAL A 333 -8.97 13.72 -9.43
C VAL A 333 -7.79 14.38 -8.72
N VAL A 334 -6.61 14.47 -9.34
CA VAL A 334 -5.46 15.20 -8.77
C VAL A 334 -5.83 16.63 -8.41
N ASP A 335 -6.55 17.30 -9.28
CA ASP A 335 -6.99 18.69 -9.07
C ASP A 335 -8.07 18.76 -7.98
N MET A 336 -9.05 17.84 -7.98
CA MET A 336 -10.14 17.79 -7.01
C MET A 336 -9.63 17.61 -5.58
N ILE A 337 -8.75 16.63 -5.35
CA ILE A 337 -8.18 16.34 -4.03
C ILE A 337 -7.00 17.24 -3.68
N ARG A 338 -6.58 18.07 -4.62
CA ARG A 338 -5.40 18.93 -4.51
C ARG A 338 -4.13 18.17 -4.08
N HIS A 339 -3.75 17.19 -4.89
CA HIS A 339 -2.59 16.37 -4.63
C HIS A 339 -1.28 17.14 -4.85
N TYR A 340 -0.67 17.62 -3.78
CA TYR A 340 0.50 18.50 -3.84
C TYR A 340 1.78 17.87 -4.32
N ASP A 341 1.95 16.59 -4.07
CA ASP A 341 3.20 15.90 -4.39
C ASP A 341 3.26 15.41 -5.84
N VAL A 342 2.20 15.70 -6.62
CA VAL A 342 2.15 15.53 -8.06
C VAL A 342 2.17 16.92 -8.72
N ARG A 343 3.34 17.37 -9.14
CA ARG A 343 3.52 18.71 -9.73
C ARG A 343 4.01 18.60 -11.16
N PRO A 344 3.19 18.94 -12.13
CA PRO A 344 3.59 18.93 -13.54
C PRO A 344 4.60 20.01 -13.92
N ASN A 345 4.62 21.13 -13.19
CA ASN A 345 5.38 22.32 -13.57
C ASN A 345 6.83 22.37 -13.08
N ARG A 346 7.26 21.39 -12.30
CA ARG A 346 8.67 21.20 -12.00
C ARG A 346 9.11 19.92 -12.68
N GLY A 347 9.77 20.00 -13.82
CA GLY A 347 10.22 18.89 -14.66
C GLY A 347 10.98 17.74 -13.99
N GLU A 348 11.02 17.74 -12.66
CA GLU A 348 11.66 16.76 -11.81
C GLU A 348 10.68 15.90 -10.99
N HIS A 349 9.37 16.15 -11.05
CA HIS A 349 8.40 15.52 -10.14
C HIS A 349 7.43 14.57 -10.85
N LEU A 350 7.99 13.63 -11.58
CA LEU A 350 7.25 12.51 -12.16
C LEU A 350 7.04 11.36 -11.16
N LYS A 351 7.42 11.53 -9.89
CA LYS A 351 7.18 10.58 -8.81
C LYS A 351 5.72 10.61 -8.34
N ASN A 352 5.38 9.73 -7.42
CA ASN A 352 4.05 9.58 -6.80
C ASN A 352 2.95 9.21 -7.79
N ARG A 353 3.34 8.54 -8.85
CA ARG A 353 2.47 7.94 -9.86
C ARG A 353 3.18 6.80 -10.54
N ALA A 354 2.43 5.93 -11.16
CA ALA A 354 2.93 4.91 -12.06
C ALA A 354 2.51 5.24 -13.49
N TYR A 355 3.16 4.61 -14.45
CA TYR A 355 2.94 4.79 -15.86
C TYR A 355 2.72 3.43 -16.49
N TYR A 356 1.58 3.26 -17.12
CA TYR A 356 1.22 2.02 -17.76
C TYR A 356 1.05 2.24 -19.26
N PHE A 357 1.71 1.42 -20.05
CA PHE A 357 1.55 1.39 -21.49
C PHE A 357 0.58 0.28 -21.85
N GLU A 358 -0.67 0.69 -22.12
CA GLU A 358 -1.72 -0.18 -22.57
C GLU A 358 -1.39 -0.72 -23.95
N PRO A 359 -1.41 -2.03 -24.21
CA PRO A 359 -1.19 -2.59 -25.53
C PRO A 359 -2.11 -1.96 -26.58
N SER A 360 -1.58 -1.69 -27.76
CA SER A 360 -2.31 -1.07 -28.84
C SER A 360 -1.92 -1.65 -30.20
N ALA A 361 -2.91 -1.99 -31.00
CA ALA A 361 -2.68 -2.51 -32.35
C ALA A 361 -2.04 -1.48 -33.29
N THR A 362 -2.24 -0.20 -33.03
CA THR A 362 -1.75 0.90 -33.88
C THR A 362 -0.45 1.53 -33.38
N ASN A 363 -0.12 1.33 -32.10
CA ASN A 363 1.08 1.87 -31.51
C ASN A 363 1.90 0.74 -30.84
N PRO A 364 3.02 0.29 -31.43
CA PRO A 364 3.82 -0.81 -30.88
C PRO A 364 4.37 -0.57 -29.47
N ARG A 365 4.42 0.70 -29.03
CA ARG A 365 4.82 1.05 -27.63
C ARG A 365 3.66 1.01 -26.66
N GLY A 366 2.43 0.85 -27.17
CA GLY A 366 1.23 1.02 -26.38
C GLY A 366 0.87 2.49 -26.13
N ARG A 367 -0.28 2.74 -25.52
CA ARG A 367 -0.73 4.08 -25.14
C ARG A 367 -0.48 4.31 -23.65
N LEU A 368 0.08 5.47 -23.35
CA LEU A 368 0.42 5.88 -21.99
C LEU A 368 -0.83 6.16 -21.16
N ASN A 369 -0.92 5.50 -20.02
CA ASN A 369 -1.85 5.79 -18.94
C ASN A 369 -1.06 6.22 -17.71
N VAL A 370 -1.63 7.06 -16.85
CA VAL A 370 -1.06 7.46 -15.57
C VAL A 370 -1.89 6.87 -14.46
N LEU A 371 -1.23 6.24 -13.48
CA LEU A 371 -1.85 5.57 -12.35
C LEU A 371 -1.41 6.22 -11.04
N PRO A 372 -2.28 6.32 -10.02
CA PRO A 372 -2.00 7.06 -8.79
C PRO A 372 -1.09 6.31 -7.82
N TRP A 373 -0.27 7.05 -7.09
CA TRP A 373 0.54 6.52 -5.99
C TRP A 373 0.86 7.61 -4.96
N ASP A 374 0.99 7.21 -3.68
CA ASP A 374 1.49 8.04 -2.58
C ASP A 374 0.73 9.36 -2.43
N SER A 375 -0.60 9.28 -2.38
CA SER A 375 -1.52 10.43 -2.40
C SER A 375 -1.89 10.93 -1.00
N ASP A 376 -1.02 10.74 -0.01
CA ASP A 376 -1.23 11.17 1.37
C ASP A 376 -1.12 12.68 1.59
N THR A 377 -0.62 13.41 0.60
CA THR A 377 -0.46 14.86 0.59
C THR A 377 -1.57 15.54 -0.23
N SER A 378 -2.77 15.57 0.34
CA SER A 378 -4.00 16.07 -0.32
C SER A 378 -4.98 16.61 0.73
N TRP A 379 -6.15 17.06 0.33
CA TRP A 379 -7.26 17.47 1.19
C TRP A 379 -6.95 18.61 2.15
N GLY A 380 -6.18 19.56 1.75
CA GLY A 380 -5.94 20.68 2.62
C GLY A 380 -4.52 21.24 2.55
N PRO A 381 -4.20 22.22 3.39
CA PRO A 381 -2.89 22.84 3.40
C PRO A 381 -1.82 21.82 3.80
N ASN A 382 -0.68 21.94 3.17
CA ASN A 382 0.50 21.16 3.52
C ASN A 382 1.76 22.01 3.39
N TRP A 383 2.94 21.39 3.50
CA TRP A 383 4.24 22.06 3.41
C TRP A 383 4.48 22.87 2.13
N ASN A 384 3.56 22.78 1.17
CA ASN A 384 3.57 23.53 -0.07
C ASN A 384 2.61 24.72 -0.06
N ASP A 385 2.24 25.24 1.08
CA ASP A 385 1.31 26.35 1.23
C ASP A 385 1.56 27.45 0.18
N GLY A 386 0.49 27.91 -0.43
CA GLY A 386 0.54 28.98 -1.43
C GLY A 386 1.06 28.60 -2.82
N MET A 387 1.27 27.32 -3.10
CA MET A 387 1.70 26.92 -4.43
C MET A 387 0.52 26.58 -5.34
N ASP A 388 0.64 27.05 -6.58
CA ASP A 388 -0.35 26.83 -7.64
C ASP A 388 -0.78 25.38 -7.79
N PHE A 389 -2.01 25.21 -8.29
CA PHE A 389 -2.54 23.91 -8.72
C PHE A 389 -1.55 23.10 -9.52
N PRO A 390 -1.53 21.78 -9.36
CA PRO A 390 -0.89 20.94 -10.33
C PRO A 390 -1.55 21.17 -11.69
N LYS A 391 -0.92 21.95 -12.52
CA LYS A 391 -1.32 22.11 -13.92
C LYS A 391 -0.89 20.85 -14.66
N GLN A 392 -1.72 20.40 -15.57
CA GLN A 392 -1.39 19.24 -16.38
C GLN A 392 -0.06 19.45 -17.09
N ALA A 393 0.84 18.48 -17.02
CA ALA A 393 2.21 18.59 -17.51
C ALA A 393 2.29 18.99 -18.99
N ILE A 394 1.30 18.61 -19.79
CA ILE A 394 1.24 18.92 -21.23
C ILE A 394 0.71 20.32 -21.50
N PHE A 395 -0.12 20.86 -20.61
CA PHE A 395 -0.82 22.13 -20.82
C PHE A 395 -0.27 23.28 -20.00
N GLY A 396 0.59 23.03 -19.03
CA GLY A 396 1.01 23.99 -18.05
C GLY A 396 2.52 24.09 -17.83
N SER A 397 3.32 24.23 -18.87
CA SER A 397 4.74 24.54 -18.70
C SER A 397 5.00 25.97 -18.25
N ASN A 398 4.01 26.86 -18.33
CA ASN A 398 4.11 28.26 -17.91
C ASN A 398 3.01 28.60 -16.91
N GLN A 399 3.41 29.16 -15.77
CA GLN A 399 2.51 29.72 -14.76
C GLN A 399 1.58 30.81 -15.29
N THR A 400 1.84 31.34 -16.47
CA THR A 400 1.12 32.46 -17.07
C THR A 400 -0.01 32.07 -18.04
N ASN A 401 -0.09 30.79 -18.42
CA ASN A 401 -1.17 30.35 -19.32
C ASN A 401 -1.72 29.00 -18.90
N PRO A 402 -2.72 28.96 -18.00
CA PRO A 402 -3.30 27.73 -17.48
C PRO A 402 -4.31 27.05 -18.42
N VAL A 403 -4.63 27.65 -19.57
CA VAL A 403 -5.70 27.15 -20.44
C VAL A 403 -5.17 25.96 -21.25
N PRO A 404 -5.81 24.80 -21.15
CA PRO A 404 -5.55 23.67 -22.02
C PRO A 404 -5.81 24.04 -23.47
N ARG A 405 -5.00 23.49 -24.35
CA ARG A 405 -5.03 23.81 -25.78
C ARG A 405 -6.24 23.17 -26.49
N GLY A 406 -7.08 23.97 -27.13
CA GLY A 406 -8.10 23.49 -28.04
C GLY A 406 -9.03 22.42 -27.50
N ASP A 407 -9.22 21.35 -28.26
CA ASP A 407 -10.13 20.27 -27.92
C ASP A 407 -9.70 19.49 -26.67
N PHE A 408 -8.41 19.35 -26.40
CA PHE A 408 -7.92 18.74 -25.16
C PHE A 408 -8.40 19.46 -23.91
N GLY A 409 -8.47 20.79 -23.98
CA GLY A 409 -9.01 21.60 -22.92
C GLY A 409 -10.50 21.36 -22.68
N LEU A 410 -11.24 21.31 -23.75
CA LEU A 410 -12.68 21.04 -23.70
C LEU A 410 -12.96 19.65 -23.12
N GLU A 411 -12.25 18.63 -23.57
CA GLU A 411 -12.36 17.27 -23.07
C GLU A 411 -12.04 17.21 -21.57
N TYR A 412 -10.96 17.87 -21.13
CA TYR A 412 -10.61 17.93 -19.72
C TYR A 412 -11.69 18.61 -18.86
N PHE A 413 -12.15 19.78 -19.27
CA PHE A 413 -13.20 20.49 -18.54
C PHE A 413 -14.52 19.71 -18.52
N ASN A 414 -14.85 18.99 -19.57
CA ASN A 414 -16.00 18.10 -19.58
C ASN A 414 -15.83 16.95 -18.57
N THR A 415 -14.64 16.36 -18.50
CA THR A 415 -14.31 15.34 -17.49
C THR A 415 -14.41 15.91 -16.06
N VAL A 416 -13.90 17.12 -15.82
CA VAL A 416 -14.02 17.78 -14.51
C VAL A 416 -15.48 18.04 -14.14
N ARG A 417 -16.31 18.50 -15.10
CA ARG A 417 -17.76 18.70 -14.87
C ARG A 417 -18.47 17.39 -14.54
N GLU A 418 -18.22 16.35 -15.33
CA GLU A 418 -18.77 15.01 -15.07
C GLU A 418 -18.43 14.54 -13.67
N MET A 419 -17.17 14.63 -13.27
CA MET A 419 -16.74 14.22 -11.91
C MET A 419 -17.33 15.09 -10.81
N ARG A 420 -17.42 16.40 -11.02
CA ARG A 420 -18.11 17.31 -10.10
C ARG A 420 -19.55 16.88 -9.86
N ASP A 421 -20.26 16.60 -10.94
CA ASP A 421 -21.70 16.35 -10.89
C ASP A 421 -22.04 14.94 -10.37
N LEU A 422 -21.14 13.95 -10.61
CA LEU A 422 -21.39 12.54 -10.27
C LEU A 422 -20.64 12.05 -9.02
N VAL A 423 -19.47 12.61 -8.70
CA VAL A 423 -18.58 12.08 -7.67
C VAL A 423 -18.33 13.09 -6.55
N TRP A 424 -18.16 14.38 -6.89
CA TRP A 424 -17.80 15.41 -5.92
C TRP A 424 -19.01 16.15 -5.35
N THR A 425 -20.05 15.42 -5.04
CA THR A 425 -21.23 15.95 -4.35
C THR A 425 -21.10 15.68 -2.83
N GLU A 426 -21.78 16.46 -2.02
CA GLU A 426 -21.79 16.30 -0.56
C GLU A 426 -22.22 14.89 -0.16
N GLU A 427 -23.23 14.35 -0.82
CA GLU A 427 -23.71 13.00 -0.60
C GLU A 427 -22.64 11.95 -0.93
N GLN A 428 -22.05 11.99 -2.12
CA GLN A 428 -21.07 11.01 -2.57
C GLN A 428 -19.78 11.06 -1.75
N ILE A 429 -19.29 12.26 -1.45
CA ILE A 429 -18.10 12.44 -0.61
C ILE A 429 -18.35 11.88 0.80
N SER A 430 -19.54 12.14 1.38
CA SER A 430 -19.90 11.61 2.67
C SER A 430 -20.02 10.08 2.66
N LEU A 431 -20.63 9.51 1.61
CA LEU A 431 -20.73 8.06 1.40
C LEU A 431 -19.37 7.37 1.26
N MET A 432 -18.34 8.08 0.80
CA MET A 432 -16.97 7.56 0.71
C MET A 432 -16.22 7.69 2.04
N ILE A 433 -16.27 8.86 2.69
CA ILE A 433 -15.44 9.15 3.87
C ILE A 433 -16.00 8.48 5.13
N ASP A 434 -17.32 8.56 5.36
CA ASP A 434 -17.92 8.12 6.63
C ASP A 434 -17.79 6.61 6.87
N PRO A 435 -18.03 5.72 5.90
CA PRO A 435 -17.82 4.30 6.11
C PRO A 435 -16.35 3.94 6.35
N LEU A 436 -15.42 4.62 5.68
CA LEU A 436 -13.98 4.42 5.87
C LEU A 436 -13.57 4.83 7.29
N ALA A 437 -14.04 5.97 7.76
CA ALA A 437 -13.77 6.45 9.11
C ALA A 437 -14.38 5.52 10.18
N ALA A 438 -15.66 5.14 10.01
CA ALA A 438 -16.35 4.25 10.93
C ALA A 438 -15.67 2.87 11.06
N LYS A 439 -15.04 2.39 9.99
CA LYS A 439 -14.33 1.11 10.00
C LYS A 439 -13.16 1.07 10.96
N ILE A 440 -12.49 2.19 11.17
CA ILE A 440 -11.29 2.27 12.01
C ILE A 440 -11.52 2.97 13.35
N ASP A 441 -12.66 3.54 13.54
CA ASP A 441 -12.98 4.35 14.73
C ASP A 441 -12.68 3.62 16.04
N GLN A 442 -13.05 2.35 16.15
CA GLN A 442 -12.79 1.53 17.33
C GLN A 442 -11.29 1.26 17.55
N LEU A 443 -10.49 1.24 16.51
CA LEU A 443 -9.06 0.91 16.60
C LEU A 443 -8.17 2.15 16.80
N VAL A 444 -8.64 3.31 16.37
CA VAL A 444 -7.89 4.58 16.51
C VAL A 444 -7.45 4.87 17.95
N PRO A 445 -8.30 4.72 19.00
CA PRO A 445 -7.88 4.94 20.36
C PRO A 445 -6.74 4.02 20.81
N ALA A 446 -6.79 2.74 20.45
CA ALA A 446 -5.74 1.77 20.77
C ALA A 446 -4.41 2.11 20.07
N ASP A 447 -4.47 2.49 18.80
CA ASP A 447 -3.29 2.90 18.02
C ASP A 447 -2.69 4.20 18.58
N ARG A 448 -3.53 5.16 18.96
CA ARG A 448 -3.09 6.39 19.67
C ARG A 448 -2.36 6.05 20.95
N ALA A 449 -2.95 5.22 21.79
CA ALA A 449 -2.35 4.80 23.07
C ALA A 449 -0.99 4.13 22.85
N ARG A 450 -0.85 3.35 21.79
CA ARG A 450 0.43 2.69 21.43
C ARG A 450 1.53 3.67 21.09
N TRP A 451 1.22 4.73 20.37
CA TRP A 451 2.23 5.62 19.78
C TRP A 451 2.35 6.98 20.47
N LEU A 452 1.36 7.39 21.26
CA LEU A 452 1.41 8.62 22.03
C LEU A 452 2.53 8.54 23.08
N GLY A 453 3.43 9.50 23.07
CA GLY A 453 4.57 9.50 24.00
C GLY A 453 5.58 8.38 23.73
N SER A 454 5.55 7.76 22.56
CA SER A 454 6.56 6.78 22.16
C SER A 454 7.96 7.39 22.28
N PRO A 455 8.97 6.63 22.80
CA PRO A 455 10.34 7.12 22.94
C PRO A 455 10.94 7.65 21.63
N ASN A 456 10.43 7.20 20.50
CA ASN A 456 10.90 7.58 19.17
C ASN A 456 9.99 8.60 18.46
N GLY A 457 9.02 9.20 19.15
CA GLY A 457 8.11 10.15 18.53
C GLY A 457 7.43 11.05 19.56
N SER A 458 7.69 12.35 19.49
CA SER A 458 7.03 13.38 20.29
C SER A 458 5.71 13.85 19.66
N GLN A 459 5.03 13.01 18.92
CA GLN A 459 3.96 13.45 18.05
C GLN A 459 2.59 13.36 18.72
N ASN A 460 1.81 14.38 18.51
CA ASN A 460 0.42 14.42 18.94
C ASN A 460 -0.43 13.64 17.91
N TYR A 461 -1.14 12.62 18.40
CA TYR A 461 -2.04 11.79 17.60
C TYR A 461 -3.48 12.28 17.83
N PRO A 462 -4.08 13.04 16.92
CA PRO A 462 -5.43 13.54 17.09
C PRO A 462 -6.44 12.37 17.01
N PRO A 463 -7.65 12.54 17.52
CA PRO A 463 -8.76 11.65 17.17
C PRO A 463 -9.09 11.72 15.68
N ILE A 464 -9.95 10.83 15.20
CA ILE A 464 -10.26 10.73 13.77
C ILE A 464 -11.27 11.80 13.31
N GLU A 465 -12.20 12.19 14.17
CA GLU A 465 -13.34 13.04 13.83
C GLU A 465 -12.92 14.41 13.25
N PRO A 466 -11.91 15.10 13.80
CA PRO A 466 -11.44 16.33 13.18
C PRO A 466 -10.95 16.14 11.74
N ARG A 467 -10.38 14.99 11.42
CA ARG A 467 -9.90 14.71 10.04
C ARG A 467 -11.03 14.48 9.07
N VAL A 468 -12.08 13.79 9.50
CA VAL A 468 -13.31 13.64 8.72
C VAL A 468 -13.94 14.99 8.46
N ALA A 469 -14.05 15.83 9.48
CA ALA A 469 -14.58 17.16 9.36
C ALA A 469 -13.75 18.05 8.41
N ASP A 470 -12.42 18.02 8.54
CA ASP A 470 -11.50 18.78 7.68
C ASP A 470 -11.64 18.37 6.20
N MET A 471 -11.75 17.06 5.92
CA MET A 471 -11.95 16.57 4.55
C MET A 471 -13.27 17.05 3.95
N LYS A 472 -14.36 16.98 4.72
CA LYS A 472 -15.68 17.41 4.27
C LYS A 472 -15.72 18.93 4.08
N GLU A 473 -15.15 19.70 4.99
CA GLU A 473 -15.08 21.15 4.87
C GLU A 473 -14.25 21.56 3.65
N PHE A 474 -13.12 20.88 3.41
CA PHE A 474 -12.35 21.09 2.21
C PHE A 474 -13.17 20.79 0.95
N ALA A 475 -13.90 19.67 0.91
CA ALA A 475 -14.68 19.26 -0.24
C ALA A 475 -15.88 20.20 -0.54
N PHE A 476 -16.55 20.70 0.50
CA PHE A 476 -17.81 21.42 0.34
C PHE A 476 -17.63 22.94 0.33
N ILE A 477 -16.63 23.45 1.06
CA ILE A 477 -16.40 24.89 1.25
C ILE A 477 -15.10 25.33 0.57
N GLY A 478 -14.21 24.39 0.23
CA GLY A 478 -12.90 24.66 -0.38
C GLY A 478 -11.87 25.24 0.60
N ARG A 479 -12.10 25.09 1.90
CA ARG A 479 -11.15 25.51 2.95
C ARG A 479 -11.07 24.45 4.05
N ASP A 480 -10.04 24.52 4.86
CA ASP A 480 -9.95 23.72 6.06
C ASP A 480 -10.81 24.31 7.21
N ARG A 481 -10.99 23.52 8.25
CA ARG A 481 -11.90 23.81 9.34
C ARG A 481 -11.58 25.15 10.03
N GLU A 482 -12.63 25.93 10.34
CA GLU A 482 -12.53 27.10 11.19
C GLU A 482 -11.89 26.77 12.55
N GLY A 483 -10.75 27.38 12.82
CA GLY A 483 -9.97 27.15 14.04
C GLY A 483 -8.50 26.82 13.81
N SER A 484 -8.12 26.35 12.64
CA SER A 484 -6.71 26.31 12.22
C SER A 484 -6.21 27.70 11.79
N GLY A 485 -7.12 28.63 11.51
CA GLY A 485 -6.81 29.97 11.01
C GLY A 485 -6.35 29.99 9.55
N GLU A 486 -6.33 28.84 8.90
CA GLU A 486 -5.84 28.69 7.55
C GLU A 486 -7.01 28.64 6.56
N ILE A 487 -7.36 29.83 6.04
CA ILE A 487 -8.11 29.89 4.78
C ILE A 487 -7.18 29.37 3.69
N TRP A 488 -7.67 28.47 2.85
CA TRP A 488 -6.98 28.06 1.64
C TRP A 488 -6.77 29.24 0.69
N THR A 489 -5.83 30.08 1.01
CA THR A 489 -5.27 31.07 0.12
C THR A 489 -4.01 30.46 -0.52
N GLY A 490 -4.15 29.37 -1.21
CA GLY A 490 -3.10 28.96 -2.14
C GLY A 490 -2.93 30.05 -3.15
N GLY A 491 -1.83 30.78 -3.11
CA GLY A 491 -1.44 31.93 -3.87
C GLY A 491 -2.37 32.30 -5.03
N ASN A 492 -3.15 33.32 -4.88
CA ASN A 492 -4.10 33.91 -5.82
C ASN A 492 -5.24 33.02 -6.36
N ASN A 493 -5.29 31.77 -5.95
CA ASN A 493 -6.33 30.87 -6.38
C ASN A 493 -6.91 30.18 -5.16
N THR A 494 -7.93 30.79 -4.61
CA THR A 494 -9.06 29.98 -4.24
C THR A 494 -9.22 28.96 -5.34
N MET A 495 -9.15 27.65 -5.06
CA MET A 495 -9.91 26.77 -5.91
C MET A 495 -11.27 27.42 -5.99
N PRO A 496 -11.77 27.70 -7.16
CA PRO A 496 -13.18 27.57 -7.28
C PRO A 496 -13.40 26.16 -6.77
N SER A 497 -13.98 26.05 -5.60
CA SER A 497 -14.44 24.75 -5.17
C SER A 497 -15.22 24.25 -6.35
N ILE A 498 -14.89 23.08 -6.85
CA ILE A 498 -15.67 22.48 -7.95
C ILE A 498 -17.15 22.50 -7.54
N SER A 499 -17.43 22.61 -6.25
CA SER A 499 -18.76 22.79 -5.64
C SER A 499 -19.31 24.21 -5.61
N GLN A 500 -18.53 25.28 -5.83
CA GLN A 500 -19.00 26.67 -5.65
C GLN A 500 -19.15 27.46 -6.96
N ASP A 501 -18.61 27.01 -8.09
CA ASP A 501 -18.85 27.68 -9.36
C ASP A 501 -20.11 27.15 -10.01
N ASN A 502 -21.19 27.81 -9.74
CA ASN A 502 -22.36 27.90 -10.61
C ASN A 502 -22.11 28.85 -11.78
#